data_0a20b3cc3e1302c4290ee54023726836
#
_entry.id   0a20b3cc3e1302c4290ee54023726836
#
_cell.length_a   1.000
_cell.length_b   1.000
_cell.length_c   1.000
_cell.angle_alpha   90.00
_cell.angle_beta   90.00
_cell.angle_gamma   90.00
#
_symmetry.space_group_name_H-M   'P 1'
#
loop_
_entity.id
_entity.type
_entity.pdbx_description
1 polymer ?
#
loop_
_entity_poly.entity_id
_entity_poly.type
_entity_poly.pdbx_seq_one_letter_code
_entity_poly.pdbx_strand_id
1 'polypeptide(L)'
;MMYSKFAAVYDELMADIPYGDYVQLIETALGTAADKKILDVACGTGILSVLLAGQGAHVTGIDLSDEMLTVARKRAAGQGLSIDFHHQAMQKLDVSGQFDAAVIPIDSLNYLESEQDVLDTFTGILHLLRPGGLLLFDVHSTFKTDVIFQEGPFTYDSRSISYIWETAPGDEPHAVRSELAFFVRGSDGRYDRFDEVHEQRTFPIMTYVRLLEQSGFTIERIFADWEDEAPEDESERIFFQARK
;
A
#
# COMPACT_ATOMS: atom_id res chain seq x y z
N MET A 1 -6.38 -9.84 19.16
CA MET A 1 -6.70 -11.17 18.61
C MET A 1 -7.46 -11.13 17.28
N MET A 2 -8.08 -10.01 16.88
CA MET A 2 -8.87 -9.88 15.65
C MET A 2 -7.98 -9.79 14.39
N TYR A 3 -7.01 -8.91 14.37
CA TYR A 3 -6.05 -8.74 13.26
C TYR A 3 -5.15 -9.95 12.96
N SER A 4 -4.93 -10.85 13.92
CA SER A 4 -4.11 -12.06 13.70
C SER A 4 -4.77 -13.08 12.74
N LYS A 5 -6.10 -13.14 12.71
CA LYS A 5 -6.84 -13.98 11.76
C LYS A 5 -6.88 -13.34 10.37
N PHE A 6 -7.08 -12.02 10.29
CA PHE A 6 -7.03 -11.28 9.05
C PHE A 6 -5.66 -11.35 8.38
N ALA A 7 -4.57 -11.08 9.11
CA ALA A 7 -3.23 -11.20 8.57
C ALA A 7 -2.89 -12.60 8.02
N ALA A 8 -3.51 -13.65 8.60
CA ALA A 8 -3.30 -15.03 8.13
C ALA A 8 -4.02 -15.34 6.80
N VAL A 9 -5.13 -14.67 6.52
CA VAL A 9 -5.91 -14.85 5.28
C VAL A 9 -5.65 -13.74 4.27
N TYR A 10 -5.03 -12.65 4.70
CA TYR A 10 -4.72 -11.49 3.87
C TYR A 10 -3.96 -11.87 2.60
N ASP A 11 -2.98 -12.75 2.72
CA ASP A 11 -2.17 -13.19 1.58
C ASP A 11 -2.99 -13.94 0.52
N GLU A 12 -3.99 -14.74 0.93
CA GLU A 12 -4.87 -15.42 -0.01
C GLU A 12 -5.80 -14.43 -0.71
N LEU A 13 -6.27 -13.42 0.03
CA LEU A 13 -7.11 -12.35 -0.51
C LEU A 13 -6.33 -11.43 -1.45
N MET A 14 -5.03 -11.26 -1.19
CA MET A 14 -4.12 -10.42 -1.98
C MET A 14 -3.35 -11.22 -3.05
N ALA A 15 -3.73 -12.48 -3.30
CA ALA A 15 -3.06 -13.33 -4.29
C ALA A 15 -3.14 -12.77 -5.72
N ASP A 16 -4.21 -12.02 -6.01
CA ASP A 16 -4.43 -11.38 -7.32
C ASP A 16 -3.70 -10.02 -7.46
N ILE A 17 -3.09 -9.51 -6.40
CA ILE A 17 -2.29 -8.28 -6.47
C ILE A 17 -1.01 -8.55 -7.28
N PRO A 18 -0.73 -7.76 -8.32
CA PRO A 18 0.41 -7.97 -9.19
C PRO A 18 1.71 -7.45 -8.55
N TYR A 19 2.14 -8.05 -7.43
CA TYR A 19 3.38 -7.66 -6.74
C TYR A 19 4.62 -7.69 -7.64
N GLY A 20 4.62 -8.58 -8.65
CA GLY A 20 5.68 -8.62 -9.65
C GLY A 20 5.78 -7.35 -10.47
N ASP A 21 4.65 -6.74 -10.80
CA ASP A 21 4.59 -5.50 -11.57
C ASP A 21 5.07 -4.32 -10.72
N TYR A 22 4.79 -4.29 -9.39
CA TYR A 22 5.39 -3.32 -8.47
C TYR A 22 6.92 -3.44 -8.44
N VAL A 23 7.46 -4.67 -8.35
CA VAL A 23 8.91 -4.89 -8.38
C VAL A 23 9.48 -4.38 -9.70
N GLN A 24 8.88 -4.72 -10.83
CA GLN A 24 9.33 -4.27 -12.15
C GLN A 24 9.29 -2.75 -12.30
N LEU A 25 8.24 -2.11 -11.79
CA LEU A 25 8.10 -0.66 -11.81
C LEU A 25 9.20 0.02 -10.99
N ILE A 26 9.48 -0.49 -9.77
CA ILE A 26 10.55 0.01 -8.91
C ILE A 26 11.92 -0.18 -9.57
N GLU A 27 12.18 -1.36 -10.13
CA GLU A 27 13.43 -1.65 -10.84
C GLU A 27 13.63 -0.76 -12.06
N THR A 28 12.58 -0.53 -12.85
CA THR A 28 12.62 0.36 -14.00
C THR A 28 12.99 1.79 -13.59
N ALA A 29 12.39 2.29 -12.49
CA ALA A 29 12.63 3.65 -12.00
C ALA A 29 14.01 3.82 -11.34
N LEU A 30 14.59 2.75 -10.78
CA LEU A 30 15.91 2.75 -10.12
C LEU A 30 17.05 2.24 -11.02
N GLY A 31 16.75 1.60 -12.15
CA GLY A 31 17.68 0.84 -12.99
C GLY A 31 18.03 -0.55 -12.42
N THR A 32 17.97 -0.75 -11.12
CA THR A 32 18.10 -2.04 -10.42
C THR A 32 17.69 -1.85 -8.96
N ALA A 33 17.10 -2.88 -8.35
CA ALA A 33 16.86 -2.91 -6.92
C ALA A 33 18.07 -3.41 -6.11
N ALA A 34 18.99 -4.16 -6.75
CA ALA A 34 20.16 -4.71 -6.08
C ALA A 34 21.03 -3.62 -5.45
N ASP A 35 21.46 -3.86 -4.20
CA ASP A 35 22.25 -2.95 -3.36
C ASP A 35 21.57 -1.59 -3.05
N LYS A 36 20.29 -1.40 -3.41
CA LYS A 36 19.54 -0.20 -3.05
C LYS A 36 18.94 -0.32 -1.66
N LYS A 37 18.91 0.81 -0.95
CA LYS A 37 18.17 0.95 0.29
C LYS A 37 16.77 1.42 -0.02
N ILE A 38 15.78 0.57 0.26
CA ILE A 38 14.37 0.83 -0.06
C ILE A 38 13.56 0.87 1.23
N LEU A 39 12.76 1.92 1.39
CA LEU A 39 11.78 2.07 2.45
C LEU A 39 10.41 1.64 1.91
N ASP A 40 9.88 0.55 2.45
CA ASP A 40 8.55 0.04 2.13
C ASP A 40 7.57 0.51 3.21
N VAL A 41 6.78 1.53 2.88
CA VAL A 41 5.88 2.21 3.82
C VAL A 41 4.48 1.61 3.71
N ALA A 42 3.90 1.22 4.84
CA ALA A 42 2.72 0.39 4.96
C ALA A 42 2.93 -1.00 4.31
N CYS A 43 4.02 -1.66 4.71
CA CYS A 43 4.49 -2.90 4.10
C CYS A 43 3.58 -4.13 4.36
N GLY A 44 2.59 -4.02 5.24
CA GLY A 44 1.65 -5.08 5.56
C GLY A 44 2.34 -6.38 5.99
N THR A 45 1.98 -7.49 5.37
CA THR A 45 2.58 -8.81 5.60
C THR A 45 3.96 -8.99 4.95
N GLY A 46 4.53 -7.93 4.35
CA GLY A 46 5.90 -7.88 3.83
C GLY A 46 6.11 -8.63 2.52
N ILE A 47 5.08 -8.84 1.71
CA ILE A 47 5.23 -9.55 0.41
C ILE A 47 6.19 -8.77 -0.49
N LEU A 48 5.91 -7.47 -0.73
CA LEU A 48 6.77 -6.63 -1.57
C LEU A 48 8.17 -6.49 -0.97
N SER A 49 8.26 -6.26 0.34
CA SER A 49 9.55 -6.18 1.06
C SER A 49 10.43 -7.41 0.80
N VAL A 50 9.84 -8.61 0.88
CA VAL A 50 10.55 -9.87 0.68
C VAL A 50 10.95 -10.06 -0.79
N LEU A 51 10.10 -9.70 -1.75
CA LEU A 51 10.43 -9.75 -3.17
C LEU A 51 11.60 -8.84 -3.51
N LEU A 52 11.59 -7.59 -3.04
CA LEU A 52 12.68 -6.64 -3.25
C LEU A 52 13.98 -7.09 -2.58
N ALA A 53 13.90 -7.59 -1.34
CA ALA A 53 15.08 -8.14 -0.65
C ALA A 53 15.62 -9.39 -1.36
N GLY A 54 14.76 -10.22 -1.95
CA GLY A 54 15.15 -11.35 -2.79
C GLY A 54 15.89 -10.94 -4.08
N GLN A 55 15.67 -9.72 -4.56
CA GLN A 55 16.42 -9.09 -5.67
C GLN A 55 17.75 -8.43 -5.20
N GLY A 56 18.08 -8.54 -3.91
CA GLY A 56 19.29 -7.98 -3.34
C GLY A 56 19.16 -6.56 -2.79
N ALA A 57 17.95 -6.04 -2.64
CA ALA A 57 17.74 -4.75 -2.00
C ALA A 57 17.91 -4.83 -0.47
N HIS A 58 18.35 -3.73 0.15
CA HIS A 58 18.33 -3.52 1.59
C HIS A 58 17.02 -2.87 1.99
N VAL A 59 16.04 -3.66 2.42
CA VAL A 59 14.69 -3.17 2.68
C VAL A 59 14.49 -2.86 4.16
N THR A 60 13.83 -1.73 4.42
CA THR A 60 13.23 -1.39 5.72
C THR A 60 11.72 -1.28 5.52
N GLY A 61 10.95 -2.09 6.23
CA GLY A 61 9.49 -2.09 6.18
C GLY A 61 8.88 -1.34 7.36
N ILE A 62 7.83 -0.58 7.10
CA ILE A 62 7.08 0.16 8.13
C ILE A 62 5.61 -0.18 7.99
N ASP A 63 4.95 -0.48 9.10
CA ASP A 63 3.50 -0.66 9.14
C ASP A 63 2.92 -0.22 10.49
N LEU A 64 1.64 0.15 10.50
CA LEU A 64 0.91 0.53 11.69
C LEU A 64 0.39 -0.69 12.48
N SER A 65 0.33 -1.87 11.86
CA SER A 65 -0.15 -3.12 12.47
C SER A 65 1.01 -4.01 12.90
N ASP A 66 1.17 -4.22 14.20
CA ASP A 66 2.18 -5.12 14.74
C ASP A 66 1.87 -6.60 14.40
N GLU A 67 0.60 -6.93 14.18
CA GLU A 67 0.16 -8.24 13.69
C GLU A 67 0.65 -8.49 12.26
N MET A 68 0.51 -7.52 11.36
CA MET A 68 1.03 -7.59 9.99
C MET A 68 2.55 -7.74 10.00
N LEU A 69 3.25 -6.94 10.81
CA LEU A 69 4.71 -7.02 10.97
C LEU A 69 5.16 -8.36 11.55
N THR A 70 4.34 -8.99 12.39
CA THR A 70 4.64 -10.34 12.89
C THR A 70 4.63 -11.37 11.75
N VAL A 71 3.71 -11.26 10.81
CA VAL A 71 3.68 -12.11 9.60
C VAL A 71 4.86 -11.78 8.69
N ALA A 72 5.14 -10.48 8.47
CA ALA A 72 6.26 -10.02 7.65
C ALA A 72 7.61 -10.56 8.14
N ARG A 73 7.88 -10.48 9.46
CA ARG A 73 9.11 -11.02 10.06
C ARG A 73 9.22 -12.54 9.87
N LYS A 74 8.12 -13.28 10.02
CA LYS A 74 8.10 -14.74 9.78
C LYS A 74 8.35 -15.07 8.31
N ARG A 75 7.77 -14.31 7.40
CA ARG A 75 7.96 -14.48 5.95
C ARG A 75 9.42 -14.27 5.57
N ALA A 76 10.02 -13.17 5.99
CA ALA A 76 11.43 -12.86 5.72
C ALA A 76 12.36 -13.95 6.29
N ALA A 77 12.17 -14.34 7.56
CA ALA A 77 12.95 -15.38 8.20
C ALA A 77 12.80 -16.74 7.49
N GLY A 78 11.60 -17.08 7.02
CA GLY A 78 11.34 -18.32 6.27
C GLY A 78 12.09 -18.39 4.92
N GLN A 79 12.50 -17.25 4.38
CA GLN A 79 13.30 -17.15 3.15
C GLN A 79 14.79 -16.84 3.43
N GLY A 80 15.20 -16.78 4.70
CA GLY A 80 16.58 -16.47 5.08
C GLY A 80 16.98 -15.01 4.81
N LEU A 81 15.99 -14.10 4.69
CA LEU A 81 16.21 -12.69 4.41
C LEU A 81 16.24 -11.88 5.71
N SER A 82 17.11 -10.87 5.76
CA SER A 82 17.19 -9.91 6.86
C SER A 82 16.55 -8.60 6.42
N ILE A 83 15.40 -8.27 6.99
CA ILE A 83 14.63 -7.05 6.72
C ILE A 83 14.32 -6.41 8.07
N ASP A 84 14.58 -5.11 8.20
CA ASP A 84 14.22 -4.34 9.39
C ASP A 84 12.77 -3.89 9.31
N PHE A 85 11.94 -4.33 10.27
CA PHE A 85 10.52 -3.98 10.33
C PHE A 85 10.21 -3.12 11.56
N HIS A 86 9.57 -1.96 11.36
CA HIS A 86 9.24 -1.00 12.39
C HIS A 86 7.74 -0.73 12.48
N HIS A 87 7.20 -0.74 13.70
CA HIS A 87 5.82 -0.39 13.98
C HIS A 87 5.69 1.14 14.10
N GLN A 88 5.26 1.81 13.02
CA GLN A 88 5.12 3.27 12.95
C GLN A 88 3.99 3.66 12.01
N ALA A 89 3.38 4.80 12.27
CA ALA A 89 2.47 5.45 11.34
C ALA A 89 3.26 6.19 10.24
N MET A 90 2.78 6.14 8.99
CA MET A 90 3.50 6.72 7.84
C MET A 90 3.65 8.25 7.92
N GLN A 91 2.75 8.96 8.60
CA GLN A 91 2.84 10.40 8.85
C GLN A 91 3.76 10.78 10.02
N LYS A 92 4.39 9.79 10.69
CA LYS A 92 5.29 10.02 11.84
C LYS A 92 6.49 9.09 11.76
N LEU A 93 7.21 9.17 10.64
CA LEU A 93 8.37 8.32 10.40
C LEU A 93 9.55 8.72 11.28
N ASP A 94 10.08 7.76 12.03
CA ASP A 94 11.26 7.89 12.90
C ASP A 94 12.19 6.69 12.68
N VAL A 95 12.69 6.57 11.46
CA VAL A 95 13.73 5.59 11.10
C VAL A 95 15.01 6.33 10.74
N SER A 96 16.13 5.71 11.03
CA SER A 96 17.43 6.28 10.71
C SER A 96 17.93 5.79 9.35
N GLY A 97 18.63 6.65 8.65
CA GLY A 97 19.28 6.30 7.39
C GLY A 97 18.91 7.22 6.24
N GLN A 98 19.49 6.90 5.10
CA GLN A 98 19.21 7.56 3.82
C GLN A 98 18.86 6.48 2.82
N PHE A 99 17.70 6.62 2.18
CA PHE A 99 17.15 5.64 1.25
C PHE A 99 17.32 6.09 -0.20
N ASP A 100 17.47 5.10 -1.09
CA ASP A 100 17.48 5.29 -2.54
C ASP A 100 16.06 5.49 -3.08
N ALA A 101 15.10 4.78 -2.45
CA ALA A 101 13.69 4.87 -2.76
C ALA A 101 12.82 4.69 -1.52
N ALA A 102 11.64 5.30 -1.56
CA ALA A 102 10.52 4.98 -0.71
C ALA A 102 9.33 4.58 -1.58
N VAL A 103 8.60 3.56 -1.16
CA VAL A 103 7.41 3.07 -1.86
C VAL A 103 6.23 3.03 -0.90
N ILE A 104 5.03 3.42 -1.37
CA ILE A 104 3.76 3.27 -0.64
C ILE A 104 2.80 2.56 -1.59
N PRO A 105 2.86 1.22 -1.64
CA PRO A 105 2.10 0.44 -2.63
C PRO A 105 0.67 0.15 -2.17
N ILE A 106 -0.14 -0.27 -3.13
CA ILE A 106 -1.46 -0.90 -2.90
C ILE A 106 -2.37 0.03 -2.10
N ASP A 107 -2.59 1.23 -2.67
CA ASP A 107 -3.52 2.25 -2.13
C ASP A 107 -3.38 2.53 -0.62
N SER A 108 -2.23 2.17 -0.02
CA SER A 108 -2.02 2.33 1.42
C SER A 108 -2.08 3.80 1.87
N LEU A 109 -1.75 4.74 0.99
CA LEU A 109 -1.86 6.18 1.27
C LEU A 109 -3.32 6.61 1.50
N ASN A 110 -4.30 5.88 0.95
CA ASN A 110 -5.72 6.18 1.13
C ASN A 110 -6.25 5.94 2.55
N TYR A 111 -5.48 5.33 3.43
CA TYR A 111 -5.80 5.26 4.86
C TYR A 111 -5.54 6.57 5.61
N LEU A 112 -4.98 7.58 4.95
CA LEU A 112 -4.81 8.92 5.50
C LEU A 112 -6.06 9.78 5.22
N GLU A 113 -6.66 10.27 6.29
CA GLU A 113 -7.95 10.96 6.21
C GLU A 113 -7.85 12.43 5.79
N SER A 114 -6.68 13.05 5.97
CA SER A 114 -6.47 14.49 5.73
C SER A 114 -5.31 14.78 4.80
N GLU A 115 -5.43 15.91 4.07
CA GLU A 115 -4.32 16.44 3.26
C GLU A 115 -3.06 16.73 4.10
N GLN A 116 -3.25 17.09 5.39
CA GLN A 116 -2.13 17.34 6.28
C GLN A 116 -1.36 16.07 6.59
N ASP A 117 -2.03 14.94 6.82
CA ASP A 117 -1.37 13.65 7.06
C ASP A 117 -0.60 13.18 5.81
N VAL A 118 -1.15 13.42 4.62
CA VAL A 118 -0.46 13.16 3.35
C VAL A 118 0.79 14.03 3.22
N LEU A 119 0.67 15.34 3.51
CA LEU A 119 1.80 16.28 3.49
C LEU A 119 2.89 15.89 4.50
N ASP A 120 2.50 15.51 5.72
CA ASP A 120 3.43 15.07 6.77
C ASP A 120 4.16 13.79 6.33
N THR A 121 3.46 12.85 5.69
CA THR A 121 4.03 11.63 5.13
C THR A 121 5.07 11.96 4.04
N PHE A 122 4.71 12.79 3.07
CA PHE A 122 5.64 13.18 2.00
C PHE A 122 6.86 13.93 2.56
N THR A 123 6.64 14.84 3.51
CA THR A 123 7.72 15.59 4.16
C THR A 123 8.67 14.65 4.93
N GLY A 124 8.11 13.70 5.69
CA GLY A 124 8.89 12.69 6.40
C GLY A 124 9.75 11.84 5.44
N ILE A 125 9.14 11.35 4.37
CA ILE A 125 9.82 10.57 3.34
C ILE A 125 10.91 11.40 2.65
N LEU A 126 10.63 12.66 2.29
CA LEU A 126 11.62 13.53 1.69
C LEU A 126 12.90 13.64 2.54
N HIS A 127 12.75 13.77 3.86
CA HIS A 127 13.92 13.84 4.77
C HIS A 127 14.74 12.54 4.76
N LEU A 128 14.09 11.40 4.62
CA LEU A 128 14.72 10.07 4.62
C LEU A 128 15.35 9.71 3.28
N LEU A 129 14.93 10.32 2.18
CA LEU A 129 15.51 10.07 0.87
C LEU A 129 16.83 10.84 0.70
N ARG A 130 17.79 10.23 0.04
CA ARG A 130 18.99 10.90 -0.44
C ARG A 130 18.65 11.85 -1.61
N PRO A 131 19.51 12.83 -1.94
CA PRO A 131 19.32 13.64 -3.14
C PRO A 131 19.14 12.78 -4.38
N GLY A 132 18.09 13.03 -5.18
CA GLY A 132 17.69 12.22 -6.33
C GLY A 132 16.98 10.91 -5.98
N GLY A 133 16.67 10.67 -4.70
CA GLY A 133 15.92 9.49 -4.25
C GLY A 133 14.48 9.47 -4.79
N LEU A 134 13.98 8.27 -5.07
CA LEU A 134 12.67 8.00 -5.66
C LEU A 134 11.59 7.95 -4.58
N LEU A 135 10.44 8.56 -4.84
CA LEU A 135 9.15 8.23 -4.20
C LEU A 135 8.23 7.64 -5.27
N LEU A 136 7.68 6.45 -4.99
CA LEU A 136 6.70 5.78 -5.83
C LEU A 136 5.51 5.36 -4.97
N PHE A 137 4.31 5.76 -5.35
CA PHE A 137 3.09 5.34 -4.66
C PHE A 137 1.92 5.26 -5.62
N ASP A 138 0.87 4.59 -5.20
CA ASP A 138 -0.40 4.56 -5.89
C ASP A 138 -1.57 4.87 -4.94
N VAL A 139 -2.66 5.35 -5.54
CA VAL A 139 -3.91 5.66 -4.84
C VAL A 139 -5.10 5.23 -5.68
N HIS A 140 -6.23 5.03 -5.04
CA HIS A 140 -7.50 5.00 -5.75
C HIS A 140 -7.79 6.34 -6.43
N SER A 141 -8.36 6.28 -7.62
CA SER A 141 -8.91 7.48 -8.25
C SER A 141 -10.21 7.94 -7.56
N THR A 142 -10.62 9.18 -7.80
CA THR A 142 -11.94 9.66 -7.36
C THR A 142 -13.07 8.92 -8.08
N PHE A 143 -12.87 8.48 -9.33
CA PHE A 143 -13.84 7.64 -10.03
C PHE A 143 -14.06 6.32 -9.31
N LYS A 144 -12.99 5.66 -8.85
CA LYS A 144 -13.11 4.40 -8.11
C LYS A 144 -13.90 4.55 -6.81
N THR A 145 -13.60 5.59 -6.02
CA THR A 145 -14.28 5.81 -4.73
C THR A 145 -15.72 6.29 -4.89
N ASP A 146 -15.98 7.18 -5.87
CA ASP A 146 -17.28 7.84 -6.01
C ASP A 146 -18.24 7.06 -6.90
N VAL A 147 -17.75 6.17 -7.77
CA VAL A 147 -18.56 5.40 -8.72
C VAL A 147 -18.44 3.90 -8.46
N ILE A 148 -17.26 3.32 -8.65
CA ILE A 148 -17.11 1.85 -8.61
C ILE A 148 -17.46 1.30 -7.22
N PHE A 149 -16.96 1.91 -6.14
CA PHE A 149 -17.28 1.45 -4.79
C PHE A 149 -18.74 1.68 -4.37
N GLN A 150 -19.53 2.41 -5.16
CA GLN A 150 -20.96 2.55 -4.91
C GLN A 150 -21.81 1.43 -5.57
N GLU A 151 -21.17 0.55 -6.35
CA GLU A 151 -21.85 -0.57 -7.02
C GLU A 151 -21.98 -1.83 -6.12
N GLY A 152 -21.45 -1.77 -4.89
CA GLY A 152 -21.49 -2.88 -3.94
C GLY A 152 -22.92 -3.40 -3.62
N PRO A 153 -23.03 -4.55 -2.91
CA PRO A 153 -21.94 -5.29 -2.30
C PRO A 153 -21.13 -6.11 -3.30
N PHE A 154 -19.81 -6.20 -3.04
CA PHE A 154 -18.92 -7.11 -3.76
C PHE A 154 -18.83 -8.44 -3.00
N THR A 155 -18.70 -9.53 -3.72
CA THR A 155 -18.60 -10.86 -3.11
C THR A 155 -17.49 -11.67 -3.74
N TYR A 156 -16.87 -12.51 -2.93
CA TYR A 156 -15.88 -13.47 -3.38
C TYR A 156 -16.18 -14.82 -2.74
N ASP A 157 -15.98 -15.89 -3.47
CA ASP A 157 -16.14 -17.24 -2.97
C ASP A 157 -15.05 -18.16 -3.52
N SER A 158 -14.29 -18.77 -2.62
CA SER A 158 -13.32 -19.81 -2.91
C SER A 158 -13.56 -21.05 -2.05
N ARG A 159 -12.69 -22.06 -2.21
CA ARG A 159 -12.77 -23.27 -1.39
C ARG A 159 -12.48 -23.02 0.09
N SER A 160 -11.66 -22.04 0.41
CA SER A 160 -11.11 -21.74 1.74
C SER A 160 -11.67 -20.48 2.36
N ILE A 161 -12.00 -19.48 1.55
CA ILE A 161 -12.43 -18.15 2.01
C ILE A 161 -13.59 -17.67 1.15
N SER A 162 -14.60 -17.12 1.80
CA SER A 162 -15.64 -16.32 1.13
C SER A 162 -15.74 -14.98 1.86
N TYR A 163 -16.06 -13.90 1.15
CA TYR A 163 -16.38 -12.63 1.80
C TYR A 163 -17.56 -11.92 1.16
N ILE A 164 -18.19 -11.08 1.96
CA ILE A 164 -19.14 -10.06 1.53
C ILE A 164 -18.49 -8.72 1.89
N TRP A 165 -18.35 -7.87 0.89
CA TRP A 165 -17.76 -6.54 1.03
C TRP A 165 -18.83 -5.49 0.69
N GLU A 166 -19.37 -4.87 1.72
CA GLU A 166 -20.31 -3.76 1.62
C GLU A 166 -19.53 -2.45 1.64
N THR A 167 -19.91 -1.54 0.78
CA THR A 167 -19.30 -0.21 0.66
C THR A 167 -20.34 0.87 0.77
N ALA A 168 -19.99 1.98 1.39
CA ALA A 168 -20.82 3.18 1.52
C ALA A 168 -19.92 4.43 1.42
N PRO A 169 -20.49 5.58 0.98
CA PRO A 169 -19.78 6.85 1.09
C PRO A 169 -19.33 7.11 2.53
N GLY A 170 -18.11 7.60 2.71
CA GLY A 170 -17.65 8.13 3.99
C GLY A 170 -18.17 9.55 4.24
N ASP A 171 -17.79 10.12 5.39
CA ASP A 171 -18.25 11.45 5.81
C ASP A 171 -17.61 12.58 4.99
N GLU A 172 -16.43 12.36 4.44
CA GLU A 172 -15.68 13.35 3.67
C GLU A 172 -15.78 13.09 2.16
N PRO A 173 -15.56 14.12 1.31
CA PRO A 173 -15.51 13.92 -0.14
C PRO A 173 -14.47 12.86 -0.53
N HIS A 174 -14.83 11.99 -1.46
CA HIS A 174 -14.00 10.88 -1.97
C HIS A 174 -13.58 9.86 -0.90
N ALA A 175 -14.27 9.82 0.23
CA ALA A 175 -14.10 8.80 1.25
C ALA A 175 -15.07 7.63 1.03
N VAL A 176 -14.60 6.44 1.36
CA VAL A 176 -15.37 5.20 1.32
C VAL A 176 -15.20 4.44 2.63
N ARG A 177 -16.31 3.97 3.18
CA ARG A 177 -16.34 3.04 4.29
C ARG A 177 -16.66 1.65 3.75
N SER A 178 -15.76 0.73 3.99
CA SER A 178 -15.84 -0.67 3.57
C SER A 178 -16.06 -1.56 4.80
N GLU A 179 -17.13 -2.35 4.80
CA GLU A 179 -17.41 -3.36 5.80
C GLU A 179 -17.27 -4.74 5.17
N LEU A 180 -16.29 -5.53 5.62
CA LEU A 180 -16.00 -6.84 5.07
C LEU A 180 -16.35 -7.92 6.10
N ALA A 181 -17.23 -8.82 5.74
CA ALA A 181 -17.52 -10.03 6.49
C ALA A 181 -16.81 -11.21 5.83
N PHE A 182 -15.78 -11.72 6.48
CA PHE A 182 -15.01 -12.88 6.01
C PHE A 182 -15.52 -14.18 6.64
N PHE A 183 -15.52 -15.23 5.85
CA PHE A 183 -15.84 -16.59 6.25
C PHE A 183 -14.68 -17.50 5.86
N VAL A 184 -13.90 -17.95 6.84
CA VAL A 184 -12.71 -18.77 6.63
C VAL A 184 -12.99 -20.21 7.03
N ARG A 185 -12.78 -21.13 6.11
CA ARG A 185 -13.06 -22.55 6.32
C ARG A 185 -11.98 -23.20 7.18
N GLY A 186 -12.39 -23.75 8.31
CA GLY A 186 -11.54 -24.55 9.17
C GLY A 186 -11.33 -25.98 8.67
N SER A 187 -10.39 -26.68 9.25
CA SER A 187 -10.09 -28.09 8.93
C SER A 187 -11.25 -29.07 9.23
N ASP A 188 -12.18 -28.68 10.10
CA ASP A 188 -13.40 -29.41 10.43
C ASP A 188 -14.57 -29.15 9.45
N GLY A 189 -14.34 -28.28 8.43
CA GLY A 189 -15.32 -27.90 7.43
C GLY A 189 -16.30 -26.82 7.86
N ARG A 190 -16.20 -26.29 9.08
CA ARG A 190 -16.96 -25.14 9.53
C ARG A 190 -16.28 -23.83 9.10
N TYR A 191 -17.06 -22.76 9.12
CA TYR A 191 -16.54 -21.43 8.80
C TYR A 191 -16.45 -20.59 10.07
N ASP A 192 -15.27 -20.00 10.27
CA ASP A 192 -15.07 -18.92 11.24
C ASP A 192 -15.39 -17.60 10.55
N ARG A 193 -16.31 -16.81 11.14
CA ARG A 193 -16.59 -15.45 10.68
C ARG A 193 -15.75 -14.45 11.47
N PHE A 194 -15.24 -13.44 10.78
CA PHE A 194 -14.74 -12.20 11.37
C PHE A 194 -15.07 -11.03 10.46
N ASP A 195 -15.17 -9.86 11.05
CA ASP A 195 -15.56 -8.63 10.35
C ASP A 195 -14.40 -7.61 10.44
N GLU A 196 -14.18 -6.89 9.35
CA GLU A 196 -13.23 -5.79 9.27
C GLU A 196 -13.94 -4.55 8.76
N VAL A 197 -13.52 -3.38 9.23
CA VAL A 197 -13.99 -2.09 8.74
C VAL A 197 -12.78 -1.30 8.31
N HIS A 198 -12.82 -0.80 7.06
CA HIS A 198 -11.79 0.06 6.51
C HIS A 198 -12.43 1.39 6.11
N GLU A 199 -11.76 2.46 6.48
CA GLU A 199 -12.08 3.80 6.04
C GLU A 199 -10.92 4.29 5.20
N GLN A 200 -11.21 4.61 3.94
CA GLN A 200 -10.21 5.08 2.99
C GLN A 200 -10.71 6.36 2.35
N ARG A 201 -9.80 7.25 2.03
CA ARG A 201 -10.07 8.50 1.33
C ARG A 201 -9.03 8.73 0.25
N THR A 202 -9.49 9.15 -0.90
CA THR A 202 -8.60 9.68 -1.93
C THR A 202 -8.79 11.18 -2.09
N PHE A 203 -7.92 11.78 -2.90
CA PHE A 203 -7.99 13.18 -3.28
C PHE A 203 -7.85 13.30 -4.80
N PRO A 204 -8.35 14.39 -5.41
CA PRO A 204 -8.09 14.67 -6.81
C PRO A 204 -6.59 14.71 -7.12
N ILE A 205 -6.19 14.25 -8.31
CA ILE A 205 -4.77 14.17 -8.74
C ILE A 205 -4.02 15.48 -8.45
N MET A 206 -4.64 16.63 -8.74
CA MET A 206 -4.02 17.94 -8.53
C MET A 206 -3.76 18.27 -7.05
N THR A 207 -4.49 17.64 -6.13
CA THR A 207 -4.21 17.75 -4.70
C THR A 207 -2.89 17.05 -4.36
N TYR A 208 -2.69 15.82 -4.83
CA TYR A 208 -1.43 15.09 -4.65
C TYR A 208 -0.26 15.82 -5.30
N VAL A 209 -0.45 16.37 -6.52
CA VAL A 209 0.55 17.21 -7.20
C VAL A 209 0.98 18.37 -6.30
N ARG A 210 0.02 19.15 -5.81
CA ARG A 210 0.28 20.29 -4.94
C ARG A 210 1.01 19.89 -3.64
N LEU A 211 0.61 18.78 -3.01
CA LEU A 211 1.22 18.28 -1.77
C LEU A 211 2.65 17.77 -1.99
N LEU A 212 2.92 17.10 -3.11
CA LEU A 212 4.27 16.69 -3.51
C LEU A 212 5.19 17.90 -3.73
N GLU A 213 4.73 18.89 -4.51
CA GLU A 213 5.50 20.11 -4.76
C GLU A 213 5.74 20.90 -3.46
N GLN A 214 4.72 21.02 -2.61
CA GLN A 214 4.81 21.69 -1.32
C GLN A 214 5.82 21.02 -0.39
N SER A 215 5.93 19.70 -0.41
CA SER A 215 6.92 18.96 0.36
C SER A 215 8.32 19.00 -0.24
N GLY A 216 8.48 19.42 -1.49
CA GLY A 216 9.77 19.58 -2.17
C GLY A 216 10.12 18.47 -3.18
N PHE A 217 9.16 17.62 -3.55
CA PHE A 217 9.33 16.64 -4.61
C PHE A 217 9.17 17.25 -5.99
N THR A 218 9.91 16.69 -6.95
CA THR A 218 9.72 16.94 -8.37
C THR A 218 9.02 15.73 -8.99
N ILE A 219 7.84 15.93 -9.58
CA ILE A 219 7.07 14.84 -10.19
C ILE A 219 7.70 14.51 -11.54
N GLU A 220 8.05 13.23 -11.73
CA GLU A 220 8.58 12.72 -13.01
C GLU A 220 7.45 12.20 -13.90
N ARG A 221 6.45 11.50 -13.28
CA ARG A 221 5.41 10.83 -14.05
C ARG A 221 4.15 10.61 -13.19
N ILE A 222 2.99 10.74 -13.82
CA ILE A 222 1.69 10.29 -13.29
C ILE A 222 1.07 9.41 -14.37
N PHE A 223 0.67 8.20 -14.01
CA PHE A 223 0.11 7.23 -14.94
C PHE A 223 -0.98 6.39 -14.23
N ALA A 224 -1.72 5.59 -14.97
CA ALA A 224 -2.86 4.87 -14.42
C ALA A 224 -2.88 3.39 -14.83
N ASP A 225 -3.53 2.58 -14.00
CA ASP A 225 -3.99 1.22 -14.32
C ASP A 225 -2.91 0.30 -14.92
N TRP A 226 -1.64 0.47 -14.46
CA TRP A 226 -0.44 -0.26 -14.90
C TRP A 226 0.01 0.06 -16.34
N GLU A 227 -0.65 0.99 -17.01
CA GLU A 227 -0.29 1.43 -18.35
C GLU A 227 0.62 2.67 -18.30
N ASP A 228 1.51 2.84 -19.27
CA ASP A 228 2.40 4.00 -19.33
C ASP A 228 1.70 5.22 -19.99
N GLU A 229 0.43 5.40 -19.65
CA GLU A 229 -0.44 6.44 -20.19
C GLU A 229 -0.92 7.38 -19.07
N ALA A 230 -1.27 8.61 -19.47
CA ALA A 230 -1.82 9.57 -18.51
C ALA A 230 -3.20 9.09 -18.01
N PRO A 231 -3.55 9.40 -16.74
CA PRO A 231 -4.86 9.05 -16.20
C PRO A 231 -5.99 9.65 -17.04
N GLU A 232 -7.02 8.83 -17.27
CA GLU A 232 -8.29 9.19 -17.88
C GLU A 232 -9.40 9.33 -16.83
N ASP A 233 -10.58 9.80 -17.24
CA ASP A 233 -11.71 10.04 -16.32
C ASP A 233 -12.19 8.77 -15.60
N GLU A 234 -12.05 7.60 -16.23
CA GLU A 234 -12.47 6.30 -15.69
C GLU A 234 -11.30 5.43 -15.19
N SER A 235 -10.09 5.98 -15.10
CA SER A 235 -8.96 5.27 -14.49
C SER A 235 -9.26 4.94 -13.02
N GLU A 236 -8.92 3.73 -12.59
CA GLU A 236 -9.23 3.26 -11.23
C GLU A 236 -8.07 3.46 -10.25
N ARG A 237 -6.82 3.29 -10.71
CA ARG A 237 -5.62 3.37 -9.89
C ARG A 237 -4.64 4.35 -10.48
N ILE A 238 -4.23 5.33 -9.68
CA ILE A 238 -3.32 6.39 -10.11
C ILE A 238 -1.97 6.19 -9.46
N PHE A 239 -0.91 6.12 -10.26
CA PHE A 239 0.47 6.01 -9.81
C PHE A 239 1.19 7.34 -9.92
N PHE A 240 2.03 7.62 -8.93
CA PHE A 240 2.88 8.80 -8.86
C PHE A 240 4.34 8.38 -8.72
N GLN A 241 5.18 8.90 -9.59
CA GLN A 241 6.63 8.79 -9.53
C GLN A 241 7.24 10.18 -9.37
N ALA A 242 7.98 10.38 -8.27
CA ALA A 242 8.57 11.67 -7.95
C ALA A 242 10.00 11.52 -7.43
N ARG A 243 10.79 12.58 -7.50
CA ARG A 243 12.18 12.65 -7.01
C ARG A 243 12.38 13.76 -6.00
N LYS A 244 13.26 13.47 -5.02
CA LYS A 244 13.82 14.47 -4.14
C LYS A 244 14.82 15.36 -4.85
#